data_9440437ae57e8883c2f95aa1d8417f8e
#
_entry.id   9440437ae57e8883c2f95aa1d8417f8e
#
_cell.length_a   1.000
_cell.length_b   1.000
_cell.length_c   1.000
_cell.angle_alpha   90.00
_cell.angle_beta   90.00
_cell.angle_gamma   90.00
#
_symmetry.space_group_name_H-M   'P 1'
#
loop_
_entity.id
_entity.type
_entity.pdbx_description
1 polymer ?
#
loop_
_entity_poly.entity_id
_entity_poly.type
_entity_poly.pdbx_seq_one_letter_code
_entity_poly.pdbx_strand_id
1 'polypeptide(L)'
;MLTSLPSLLIIPFILLGGKLTEKVDYVRVLKVGLWLFAASGILYLISNRMWQLIVVSALLGIGSGLIIPLSTGLVSRYFVGTYRVKQFGLSSAITNFTLVIATAVTGYLAEVSWHLPFLVYLLPLISILLVGHLKEDRTGEVAFTPSSSADTTKDNESSEQSTSIDIGGSKYGIHIKHLIELMLFYGVITYIVVVVIFNLPFLMEKHHFSSGNSGLMISLFFLAITAPGFCLDKIVALLKGRTKAYSLLSMALGLLLIWIAPIEWLIIPGCILVGLGYGIIQPMLYDKTTQTALPQKTTLALAFVMMMNYLAILLYPFIGDFLQWVFHTQSQEFPFIFNLLITVGTFFWAYRCRDTFLFNDQLK
;
A
#
# COMPACT_ATOMS: atom_id res chain seq x y z
N MET A 1 9.86 -18.50 -9.21
CA MET A 1 11.10 -17.99 -8.59
C MET A 1 11.48 -16.58 -9.02
N LEU A 2 11.47 -16.23 -10.31
CA LEU A 2 11.88 -14.88 -10.77
C LEU A 2 11.01 -13.74 -10.23
N THR A 3 9.72 -13.96 -10.09
CA THR A 3 8.74 -12.97 -9.59
C THR A 3 8.77 -12.80 -8.06
N SER A 4 9.19 -13.82 -7.32
CA SER A 4 9.24 -13.80 -5.86
C SER A 4 10.55 -13.21 -5.32
N LEU A 5 11.62 -13.23 -6.11
CA LEU A 5 12.95 -12.75 -5.69
C LEU A 5 12.99 -11.25 -5.38
N PRO A 6 12.40 -10.35 -6.22
CA PRO A 6 12.30 -8.93 -5.88
C PRO A 6 11.58 -8.71 -4.55
N SER A 7 10.45 -9.38 -4.33
CA SER A 7 9.66 -9.25 -3.10
C SER A 7 10.46 -9.68 -1.86
N LEU A 8 11.26 -10.73 -1.97
CA LEU A 8 12.13 -11.20 -0.88
C LEU A 8 13.17 -10.14 -0.50
N LEU A 9 13.77 -9.46 -1.49
CA LEU A 9 14.78 -8.43 -1.25
C LEU A 9 14.17 -7.07 -0.88
N ILE A 10 12.97 -6.77 -1.35
CA ILE A 10 12.24 -5.57 -0.91
C ILE A 10 12.14 -5.51 0.61
N ILE A 11 11.81 -6.63 1.28
CA ILE A 11 11.58 -6.69 2.72
C ILE A 11 12.76 -6.14 3.56
N PRO A 12 14.00 -6.65 3.45
CA PRO A 12 15.12 -6.11 4.23
C PRO A 12 15.52 -4.69 3.81
N PHE A 13 15.39 -4.35 2.52
CA PHE A 13 15.77 -3.02 2.03
C PHE A 13 14.74 -1.94 2.31
N ILE A 14 13.47 -2.25 2.53
CA ILE A 14 12.47 -1.31 3.10
C ILE A 14 12.93 -0.85 4.49
N LEU A 15 13.33 -1.78 5.36
CA LEU A 15 13.79 -1.44 6.71
C LEU A 15 15.11 -0.68 6.68
N LEU A 16 16.03 -1.09 5.80
CA LEU A 16 17.29 -0.39 5.61
C LEU A 16 17.05 1.05 5.12
N GLY A 17 16.17 1.26 4.15
CA GLY A 17 15.79 2.57 3.65
C GLY A 17 15.20 3.46 4.74
N GLY A 18 14.25 2.93 5.53
CA GLY A 18 13.67 3.66 6.66
C GLY A 18 14.70 4.06 7.72
N LYS A 19 15.64 3.16 8.06
CA LYS A 19 16.69 3.43 9.04
C LYS A 19 17.79 4.36 8.52
N LEU A 20 18.10 4.27 7.24
CA LEU A 20 19.17 5.07 6.63
C LEU A 20 18.81 6.56 6.62
N THR A 21 17.52 6.90 6.51
CA THR A 21 17.04 8.29 6.56
C THR A 21 17.17 8.97 7.91
N GLU A 22 17.48 8.23 8.98
CA GLU A 22 17.80 8.82 10.29
C GLU A 22 19.21 9.44 10.31
N LYS A 23 20.13 8.95 9.47
CA LYS A 23 21.55 9.33 9.48
C LYS A 23 22.01 10.02 8.20
N VAL A 24 21.39 9.70 7.08
CA VAL A 24 21.76 10.18 5.75
C VAL A 24 20.63 11.05 5.22
N ASP A 25 21.02 12.05 4.42
CA ASP A 25 20.07 12.91 3.75
C ASP A 25 19.04 12.11 2.93
N TYR A 26 17.78 12.44 3.18
CA TYR A 26 16.61 11.76 2.63
C TYR A 26 16.62 11.73 1.09
N VAL A 27 16.91 12.87 0.47
CA VAL A 27 16.94 13.04 -0.99
C VAL A 27 18.05 12.19 -1.62
N ARG A 28 19.18 12.05 -0.93
CA ARG A 28 20.30 11.21 -1.43
C ARG A 28 19.91 9.74 -1.44
N VAL A 29 19.32 9.24 -0.35
CA VAL A 29 18.87 7.83 -0.29
C VAL A 29 17.83 7.54 -1.36
N LEU A 30 16.87 8.46 -1.55
CA LEU A 30 15.85 8.34 -2.60
C LEU A 30 16.47 8.31 -4.00
N LYS A 31 17.41 9.21 -4.30
CA LYS A 31 18.13 9.23 -5.58
C LYS A 31 18.89 7.93 -5.83
N VAL A 32 19.58 7.40 -4.83
CA VAL A 32 20.28 6.10 -4.95
C VAL A 32 19.30 4.98 -5.28
N GLY A 33 18.17 4.90 -4.59
CA GLY A 33 17.12 3.92 -4.87
C GLY A 33 16.59 4.03 -6.31
N LEU A 34 16.30 5.25 -6.77
CA LEU A 34 15.81 5.50 -8.12
C LEU A 34 16.84 5.14 -9.19
N TRP A 35 18.14 5.44 -8.98
CA TRP A 35 19.21 5.04 -9.90
C TRP A 35 19.38 3.53 -9.96
N LEU A 36 19.33 2.82 -8.81
CA LEU A 36 19.39 1.35 -8.78
C LEU A 36 18.20 0.74 -9.53
N PHE A 37 17.01 1.30 -9.35
CA PHE A 37 15.80 0.84 -10.05
C PHE A 37 15.91 1.06 -11.57
N ALA A 38 16.31 2.27 -12.01
CA ALA A 38 16.46 2.59 -13.43
C ALA A 38 17.57 1.75 -14.09
N ALA A 39 18.70 1.55 -13.40
CA ALA A 39 19.78 0.68 -13.87
C ALA A 39 19.30 -0.76 -14.06
N SER A 40 18.45 -1.28 -13.13
CA SER A 40 17.87 -2.61 -13.30
C SER A 40 16.97 -2.69 -14.54
N GLY A 41 16.21 -1.64 -14.85
CA GLY A 41 15.39 -1.56 -16.07
C GLY A 41 16.25 -1.66 -17.35
N ILE A 42 17.35 -0.93 -17.42
CA ILE A 42 18.29 -1.01 -18.55
C ILE A 42 18.90 -2.42 -18.66
N LEU A 43 19.33 -2.99 -17.53
CA LEU A 43 19.93 -4.32 -17.49
C LEU A 43 18.94 -5.42 -17.93
N TYR A 44 17.65 -5.29 -17.61
CA TYR A 44 16.63 -6.22 -18.11
C TYR A 44 16.51 -6.24 -19.63
N LEU A 45 16.64 -5.07 -20.29
CA LEU A 45 16.55 -4.97 -21.75
C LEU A 45 17.67 -5.71 -22.49
N ILE A 46 18.84 -5.86 -21.85
CA ILE A 46 20.01 -6.52 -22.43
C ILE A 46 20.24 -7.94 -21.90
N SER A 47 19.43 -8.38 -20.91
CA SER A 47 19.59 -9.68 -20.27
C SER A 47 18.95 -10.79 -21.12
N ASN A 48 19.76 -11.80 -21.49
CA ASN A 48 19.31 -12.94 -22.29
C ASN A 48 19.47 -14.29 -21.57
N ARG A 49 20.13 -14.29 -20.40
CA ARG A 49 20.39 -15.52 -19.63
C ARG A 49 19.65 -15.50 -18.29
N MET A 50 19.17 -16.66 -17.85
CA MET A 50 18.41 -16.79 -16.61
C MET A 50 19.15 -16.24 -15.37
N TRP A 51 20.45 -16.51 -15.22
CA TRP A 51 21.22 -15.99 -14.11
C TRP A 51 21.33 -14.45 -14.10
N GLN A 52 21.40 -13.82 -15.32
CA GLN A 52 21.38 -12.37 -15.45
C GLN A 52 20.04 -11.80 -14.95
N LEU A 53 18.91 -12.40 -15.36
CA LEU A 53 17.58 -12.02 -14.92
C LEU A 53 17.44 -12.13 -13.39
N ILE A 54 18.03 -13.14 -12.77
CA ILE A 54 18.04 -13.32 -11.30
C ILE A 54 18.78 -12.15 -10.64
N VAL A 55 19.99 -11.81 -11.11
CA VAL A 55 20.80 -10.72 -10.56
C VAL A 55 20.10 -9.37 -10.73
N VAL A 56 19.54 -9.13 -11.90
CA VAL A 56 18.81 -7.88 -12.20
C VAL A 56 17.53 -7.76 -11.38
N SER A 57 16.81 -8.89 -11.18
CA SER A 57 15.64 -8.94 -10.27
C SER A 57 16.02 -8.61 -8.83
N ALA A 58 17.19 -9.06 -8.39
CA ALA A 58 17.72 -8.71 -7.08
C ALA A 58 18.00 -7.21 -6.97
N LEU A 59 18.64 -6.62 -7.98
CA LEU A 59 18.91 -5.18 -8.03
C LEU A 59 17.63 -4.35 -8.02
N LEU A 60 16.61 -4.78 -8.78
CA LEU A 60 15.29 -4.18 -8.79
C LEU A 60 14.64 -4.20 -7.40
N GLY A 61 14.73 -5.34 -6.70
CA GLY A 61 14.21 -5.49 -5.34
C GLY A 61 14.89 -4.55 -4.34
N ILE A 62 16.20 -4.38 -4.44
CA ILE A 62 16.99 -3.43 -3.62
C ILE A 62 16.53 -1.99 -3.89
N GLY A 63 16.47 -1.59 -5.14
CA GLY A 63 16.03 -0.25 -5.54
C GLY A 63 14.62 0.06 -5.06
N SER A 64 13.67 -0.86 -5.31
CA SER A 64 12.28 -0.74 -4.86
C SER A 64 12.17 -0.64 -3.33
N GLY A 65 12.90 -1.50 -2.61
CA GLY A 65 12.91 -1.49 -1.15
C GLY A 65 13.35 -0.17 -0.54
N LEU A 66 14.31 0.51 -1.16
CA LEU A 66 14.73 1.84 -0.73
C LEU A 66 13.68 2.91 -1.07
N ILE A 67 13.07 2.88 -2.26
CA ILE A 67 12.16 3.92 -2.74
C ILE A 67 10.83 3.93 -1.96
N ILE A 68 10.26 2.74 -1.70
CA ILE A 68 8.89 2.57 -1.18
C ILE A 68 8.65 3.35 0.13
N PRO A 69 9.43 3.17 1.22
CA PRO A 69 9.18 3.89 2.47
C PRO A 69 9.49 5.38 2.35
N LEU A 70 10.42 5.75 1.45
CA LEU A 70 10.81 7.14 1.26
C LEU A 70 9.73 7.91 0.49
N SER A 71 9.18 7.36 -0.59
CA SER A 71 8.11 8.01 -1.35
C SER A 71 6.89 8.30 -0.48
N THR A 72 6.48 7.34 0.33
CA THR A 72 5.37 7.51 1.28
C THR A 72 5.75 8.43 2.45
N GLY A 73 6.99 8.35 2.92
CA GLY A 73 7.53 9.22 3.96
C GLY A 73 7.58 10.69 3.56
N LEU A 74 7.77 11.02 2.26
CA LEU A 74 7.67 12.39 1.76
C LEU A 74 6.30 13.01 2.07
N VAL A 75 5.22 12.27 1.90
CA VAL A 75 3.87 12.75 2.23
C VAL A 75 3.77 13.14 3.70
N SER A 76 4.34 12.34 4.59
CA SER A 76 4.32 12.64 6.03
C SER A 76 5.18 13.84 6.43
N ARG A 77 6.22 14.16 5.65
CA ARG A 77 7.12 15.30 5.92
C ARG A 77 6.54 16.63 5.46
N TYR A 78 5.85 16.64 4.32
CA TYR A 78 5.37 17.89 3.72
C TYR A 78 3.92 18.21 4.06
N PHE A 79 3.13 17.24 4.56
CA PHE A 79 1.71 17.43 4.82
C PHE A 79 1.33 17.03 6.23
N VAL A 80 0.40 17.78 6.84
CA VAL A 80 -0.11 17.57 8.21
C VAL A 80 -1.63 17.51 8.23
N GLY A 81 -2.21 16.91 9.28
CA GLY A 81 -3.64 16.88 9.53
C GLY A 81 -4.44 16.27 8.37
N THR A 82 -5.57 16.87 8.06
CA THR A 82 -6.51 16.40 7.02
C THR A 82 -5.88 16.40 5.61
N TYR A 83 -4.98 17.35 5.34
CA TYR A 83 -4.25 17.39 4.07
C TYR A 83 -3.35 16.17 3.88
N ARG A 84 -2.73 15.66 4.94
CA ARG A 84 -1.90 14.45 4.88
C ARG A 84 -2.73 13.21 4.50
N VAL A 85 -3.92 13.05 5.10
CA VAL A 85 -4.86 11.97 4.77
C VAL A 85 -5.25 12.03 3.28
N LYS A 86 -5.59 13.22 2.79
CA LYS A 86 -5.91 13.45 1.39
C LYS A 86 -4.74 13.10 0.46
N GLN A 87 -3.52 13.48 0.82
CA GLN A 87 -2.32 13.18 0.00
C GLN A 87 -1.96 11.69 0.01
N PHE A 88 -2.13 10.99 1.13
CA PHE A 88 -1.99 9.53 1.14
C PHE A 88 -3.04 8.85 0.26
N GLY A 89 -4.29 9.31 0.29
CA GLY A 89 -5.35 8.84 -0.60
C GLY A 89 -4.99 9.06 -2.07
N LEU A 90 -4.59 10.28 -2.43
CA LEU A 90 -4.19 10.62 -3.81
C LEU A 90 -2.96 9.81 -4.27
N SER A 91 -1.95 9.65 -3.41
CA SER A 91 -0.78 8.84 -3.71
C SER A 91 -1.16 7.38 -3.96
N SER A 92 -2.03 6.80 -3.13
CA SER A 92 -2.56 5.45 -3.35
C SER A 92 -3.35 5.35 -4.66
N ALA A 93 -4.21 6.34 -4.96
CA ALA A 93 -4.97 6.39 -6.19
C ALA A 93 -4.06 6.41 -7.44
N ILE A 94 -3.07 7.29 -7.45
CA ILE A 94 -2.11 7.41 -8.56
C ILE A 94 -1.34 6.09 -8.74
N THR A 95 -0.88 5.48 -7.64
CA THR A 95 -0.13 4.22 -7.68
C THR A 95 -0.98 3.10 -8.30
N ASN A 96 -2.21 2.92 -7.84
CA ASN A 96 -3.08 1.85 -8.35
C ASN A 96 -3.55 2.13 -9.78
N PHE A 97 -3.83 3.39 -10.14
CA PHE A 97 -4.16 3.78 -11.52
C PHE A 97 -2.99 3.51 -12.47
N THR A 98 -1.77 3.82 -12.03
CA THR A 98 -0.55 3.50 -12.80
C THR A 98 -0.38 2.00 -13.02
N LEU A 99 -0.75 1.16 -12.04
CA LEU A 99 -0.74 -0.29 -12.20
C LEU A 99 -1.71 -0.75 -13.30
N VAL A 100 -2.91 -0.18 -13.37
CA VAL A 100 -3.88 -0.50 -14.44
C VAL A 100 -3.31 -0.15 -15.82
N ILE A 101 -2.73 1.02 -15.98
CA ILE A 101 -2.10 1.44 -17.25
C ILE A 101 -0.88 0.57 -17.55
N ALA A 102 0.01 0.38 -16.57
CA ALA A 102 1.23 -0.37 -16.76
C ALA A 102 0.96 -1.83 -17.17
N THR A 103 -0.03 -2.50 -16.56
CA THR A 103 -0.40 -3.87 -16.92
C THR A 103 -0.93 -3.96 -18.35
N ALA A 104 -1.76 -3.00 -18.78
CA ALA A 104 -2.25 -2.96 -20.16
C ALA A 104 -1.11 -2.73 -21.16
N VAL A 105 -0.26 -1.72 -20.92
CA VAL A 105 0.88 -1.39 -21.78
C VAL A 105 1.87 -2.55 -21.86
N THR A 106 2.23 -3.15 -20.72
CA THR A 106 3.16 -4.29 -20.70
C THR A 106 2.60 -5.52 -21.40
N GLY A 107 1.26 -5.75 -21.35
CA GLY A 107 0.60 -6.81 -22.10
C GLY A 107 0.81 -6.66 -23.61
N TYR A 108 0.49 -5.50 -24.17
CA TYR A 108 0.70 -5.23 -25.61
C TYR A 108 2.18 -5.28 -26.01
N LEU A 109 3.08 -4.75 -25.18
CA LEU A 109 4.52 -4.79 -25.46
C LEU A 109 5.06 -6.23 -25.45
N ALA A 110 4.53 -7.11 -24.61
CA ALA A 110 4.92 -8.50 -24.52
C ALA A 110 4.56 -9.30 -25.78
N GLU A 111 3.49 -8.94 -26.50
CA GLU A 111 3.13 -9.54 -27.78
C GLU A 111 4.18 -9.30 -28.87
N VAL A 112 4.86 -8.15 -28.82
CA VAL A 112 5.89 -7.79 -29.80
C VAL A 112 7.24 -8.41 -29.43
N SER A 113 7.65 -8.31 -28.16
CA SER A 113 8.88 -8.92 -27.64
C SER A 113 8.83 -9.01 -26.13
N TRP A 114 9.33 -10.11 -25.57
CA TRP A 114 9.39 -10.33 -24.13
C TRP A 114 10.29 -9.35 -23.37
N HIS A 115 11.19 -8.62 -24.06
CA HIS A 115 12.03 -7.59 -23.46
C HIS A 115 11.32 -6.23 -23.34
N LEU A 116 10.38 -5.91 -24.23
CA LEU A 116 9.77 -4.58 -24.30
C LEU A 116 8.98 -4.18 -23.03
N PRO A 117 8.31 -5.09 -22.31
CA PRO A 117 7.66 -4.76 -21.03
C PRO A 117 8.59 -4.09 -20.02
N PHE A 118 9.88 -4.42 -20.04
CA PHE A 118 10.86 -3.84 -19.12
C PHE A 118 11.17 -2.35 -19.36
N LEU A 119 10.74 -1.77 -20.51
CA LEU A 119 10.79 -0.33 -20.74
C LEU A 119 10.05 0.48 -19.67
N VAL A 120 9.00 -0.10 -19.07
CA VAL A 120 8.25 0.55 -17.99
C VAL A 120 9.14 0.83 -16.78
N TYR A 121 10.19 0.04 -16.57
CA TYR A 121 11.14 0.25 -15.47
C TYR A 121 12.08 1.45 -15.69
N LEU A 122 12.03 2.11 -16.86
CA LEU A 122 12.76 3.36 -17.12
C LEU A 122 11.98 4.62 -16.70
N LEU A 123 10.67 4.51 -16.41
CA LEU A 123 9.86 5.64 -15.94
C LEU A 123 10.45 6.38 -14.72
N PRO A 124 11.13 5.72 -13.76
CA PRO A 124 11.81 6.41 -12.66
C PRO A 124 12.90 7.40 -13.07
N LEU A 125 13.41 7.35 -14.30
CA LEU A 125 14.32 8.38 -14.82
C LEU A 125 13.67 9.78 -14.79
N ILE A 126 12.37 9.86 -15.08
CA ILE A 126 11.61 11.10 -14.96
C ILE A 126 11.58 11.56 -13.49
N SER A 127 11.36 10.60 -12.56
CA SER A 127 11.36 10.89 -11.12
C SER A 127 12.71 11.39 -10.62
N ILE A 128 13.83 10.91 -11.17
CA ILE A 128 15.19 11.39 -10.83
C ILE A 128 15.34 12.86 -11.17
N LEU A 129 14.85 13.30 -12.34
CA LEU A 129 14.87 14.70 -12.75
C LEU A 129 14.03 15.56 -11.80
N LEU A 130 12.83 15.10 -11.44
CA LEU A 130 11.93 15.82 -10.53
C LEU A 130 12.50 15.91 -9.10
N VAL A 131 13.08 14.82 -8.59
CA VAL A 131 13.71 14.79 -7.26
C VAL A 131 14.91 15.73 -7.16
N GLY A 132 15.55 16.06 -8.30
CA GLY A 132 16.60 17.08 -8.37
C GLY A 132 16.17 18.47 -7.91
N HIS A 133 14.87 18.78 -8.03
CA HIS A 133 14.28 20.07 -7.64
C HIS A 133 13.82 20.11 -6.18
N LEU A 134 13.78 18.98 -5.48
CA LEU A 134 13.51 18.96 -4.04
C LEU A 134 14.71 19.58 -3.31
N LYS A 135 14.46 20.68 -2.59
CA LYS A 135 15.47 21.31 -1.74
C LYS A 135 15.83 20.37 -0.58
N GLU A 136 17.13 20.26 -0.30
CA GLU A 136 17.64 19.57 0.88
C GLU A 136 17.30 20.43 2.13
N ASP A 137 16.12 20.23 2.72
CA ASP A 137 15.83 20.80 4.03
C ASP A 137 16.47 19.92 5.10
N ARG A 138 17.59 20.40 5.65
CA ARG A 138 18.30 19.78 6.78
C ARG A 138 17.56 19.91 8.11
N THR A 139 16.52 20.70 8.16
CA THR A 139 15.70 20.94 9.37
C THR A 139 14.33 20.33 9.19
N GLY A 140 13.96 19.39 10.05
CA GLY A 140 12.65 18.73 10.06
C GLY A 140 11.49 19.65 10.51
N GLU A 141 11.55 20.93 10.18
CA GLU A 141 10.53 21.93 10.41
C GLU A 141 10.11 22.54 9.07
N VAL A 142 9.17 21.90 8.39
CA VAL A 142 8.33 22.63 7.44
C VAL A 142 6.90 22.61 7.96
N ALA A 143 6.63 23.56 8.84
CA ALA A 143 5.28 24.02 9.07
C ALA A 143 4.82 24.72 7.81
N PHE A 144 3.96 24.09 7.02
CA PHE A 144 3.21 24.76 5.96
C PHE A 144 2.15 25.63 6.64
N THR A 145 2.46 26.89 6.89
CA THR A 145 1.45 27.90 7.16
C THR A 145 0.72 28.18 5.84
N PRO A 146 -0.61 28.01 5.78
CA PRO A 146 -1.37 28.51 4.63
C PRO A 146 -1.17 30.02 4.57
N SER A 147 -0.70 30.54 3.43
CA SER A 147 -0.68 31.96 3.18
C SER A 147 -2.13 32.48 3.16
N SER A 148 -2.64 32.94 4.29
CA SER A 148 -3.81 33.80 4.32
C SER A 148 -3.31 35.22 4.02
N SER A 149 -3.77 35.73 2.87
CA SER A 149 -3.76 37.15 2.58
C SER A 149 -4.31 37.96 3.76
N ALA A 150 -3.59 39.00 4.09
CA ALA A 150 -3.86 40.07 5.04
C ALA A 150 -5.33 40.31 5.43
N ASP A 151 -5.64 40.22 6.72
CA ASP A 151 -6.20 41.38 7.39
C ASP A 151 -5.94 41.36 8.90
N THR A 152 -5.54 42.51 9.38
CA THR A 152 -5.19 42.87 10.73
C THR A 152 -6.40 42.85 11.64
N THR A 153 -6.39 42.06 12.73
CA THR A 153 -6.91 42.51 14.03
C THR A 153 -6.33 41.69 15.14
N LYS A 154 -5.73 42.37 16.08
CA LYS A 154 -5.24 41.90 17.40
C LYS A 154 -6.44 41.42 18.22
N ASP A 155 -6.20 40.35 18.93
CA ASP A 155 -6.54 40.02 20.31
C ASP A 155 -6.99 38.58 20.49
N ASN A 156 -6.39 38.00 21.51
CA ASN A 156 -6.66 36.77 22.21
C ASN A 156 -5.72 35.59 21.91
N GLU A 157 -4.68 35.59 22.77
CA GLU A 157 -3.98 34.39 23.22
C GLU A 157 -5.02 33.37 23.71
N SER A 158 -5.27 32.36 22.92
CA SER A 158 -5.81 31.08 23.37
C SER A 158 -5.02 29.97 22.69
N SER A 159 -4.06 29.49 23.47
CA SER A 159 -3.36 28.21 23.39
C SER A 159 -3.83 27.30 22.23
N GLU A 160 -3.15 27.40 21.07
CA GLU A 160 -3.02 26.26 20.16
C GLU A 160 -2.23 25.18 20.88
N GLN A 161 -2.94 24.32 21.58
CA GLN A 161 -2.45 23.03 22.01
C GLN A 161 -2.19 22.21 20.74
N SER A 162 -0.98 22.36 20.19
CA SER A 162 -0.36 21.27 19.45
C SER A 162 -0.42 20.06 20.37
N THR A 163 -1.34 19.13 20.07
CA THR A 163 -1.47 17.85 20.76
C THR A 163 -0.20 17.05 20.42
N SER A 164 0.90 17.41 21.08
CA SER A 164 2.04 16.52 21.23
C SER A 164 1.49 15.30 21.95
N ILE A 165 1.30 14.21 21.21
CA ILE A 165 1.08 12.92 21.82
C ILE A 165 2.26 12.74 22.75
N ASP A 166 1.98 12.70 24.04
CA ASP A 166 2.99 12.46 25.06
C ASP A 166 3.58 11.06 24.80
N ILE A 167 4.66 11.03 24.00
CA ILE A 167 5.50 9.86 23.79
C ILE A 167 6.42 9.69 25.02
N GLY A 168 6.01 10.30 26.12
CA GLY A 168 6.69 10.23 27.41
C GLY A 168 6.72 8.82 27.96
N GLY A 169 7.73 8.06 27.55
CA GLY A 169 7.98 6.69 28.00
C GLY A 169 8.60 5.78 26.93
N SER A 170 8.60 6.15 25.66
CA SER A 170 9.25 5.34 24.64
C SER A 170 10.72 5.70 24.48
N LYS A 171 11.60 4.85 25.01
CA LYS A 171 13.08 4.93 24.89
C LYS A 171 13.57 5.02 23.43
N TYR A 172 12.67 4.78 22.44
CA TYR A 172 12.99 4.69 21.02
C TYR A 172 12.27 5.73 20.14
N GLY A 173 11.43 6.60 20.70
CA GLY A 173 10.66 7.60 19.92
C GLY A 173 9.61 7.01 18.97
N ILE A 174 9.18 5.76 19.22
CA ILE A 174 8.12 5.05 18.50
C ILE A 174 7.25 4.32 19.53
N HIS A 175 5.93 4.43 19.42
CA HIS A 175 4.95 3.66 20.19
C HIS A 175 4.87 2.22 19.66
N ILE A 176 5.73 1.34 20.16
CA ILE A 176 5.91 -0.02 19.65
C ILE A 176 4.59 -0.82 19.66
N LYS A 177 3.77 -0.71 20.71
CA LYS A 177 2.49 -1.41 20.80
C LYS A 177 1.56 -1.05 19.64
N HIS A 178 1.34 0.24 19.42
CA HIS A 178 0.47 0.71 18.34
C HIS A 178 1.05 0.41 16.96
N LEU A 179 2.37 0.45 16.83
CA LEU A 179 3.05 0.07 15.58
C LEU A 179 2.80 -1.42 15.26
N ILE A 180 2.96 -2.32 16.24
CA ILE A 180 2.70 -3.76 16.06
C ILE A 180 1.23 -4.02 15.71
N GLU A 181 0.28 -3.35 16.37
CA GLU A 181 -1.16 -3.43 16.05
C GLU A 181 -1.41 -3.05 14.57
N LEU A 182 -0.81 -1.95 14.10
CA LEU A 182 -0.93 -1.52 12.70
C LEU A 182 -0.27 -2.49 11.73
N MET A 183 0.91 -3.02 12.06
CA MET A 183 1.62 -4.00 11.25
C MET A 183 0.79 -5.27 11.06
N LEU A 184 0.28 -5.84 12.15
CA LEU A 184 -0.53 -7.05 12.11
C LEU A 184 -1.83 -6.83 11.34
N PHE A 185 -2.52 -5.71 11.61
CA PHE A 185 -3.75 -5.38 10.91
C PHE A 185 -3.51 -5.20 9.41
N TYR A 186 -2.45 -4.50 9.01
CA TYR A 186 -2.12 -4.33 7.60
C TYR A 186 -1.75 -5.64 6.92
N GLY A 187 -1.00 -6.52 7.61
CA GLY A 187 -0.71 -7.86 7.14
C GLY A 187 -1.98 -8.68 6.88
N VAL A 188 -2.93 -8.67 7.80
CA VAL A 188 -4.23 -9.35 7.65
C VAL A 188 -5.03 -8.77 6.49
N ILE A 189 -5.15 -7.44 6.40
CA ILE A 189 -5.89 -6.80 5.31
C ILE A 189 -5.27 -7.11 3.94
N THR A 190 -3.94 -7.08 3.84
CA THR A 190 -3.25 -7.45 2.62
C THR A 190 -3.49 -8.92 2.27
N TYR A 191 -3.40 -9.83 3.23
CA TYR A 191 -3.67 -11.25 3.02
C TYR A 191 -5.07 -11.49 2.46
N ILE A 192 -6.09 -10.79 3.01
CA ILE A 192 -7.48 -10.86 2.53
C ILE A 192 -7.58 -10.44 1.07
N VAL A 193 -6.95 -9.33 0.71
CA VAL A 193 -7.11 -8.72 -0.63
C VAL A 193 -6.35 -9.49 -1.71
N VAL A 194 -5.22 -10.07 -1.35
CA VAL A 194 -4.35 -10.81 -2.28
C VAL A 194 -5.06 -12.04 -2.87
N VAL A 195 -6.11 -12.57 -2.21
CA VAL A 195 -6.92 -13.67 -2.77
C VAL A 195 -7.52 -13.33 -4.14
N VAL A 196 -7.93 -12.07 -4.34
CA VAL A 196 -8.50 -11.63 -5.63
C VAL A 196 -7.44 -11.72 -6.73
N ILE A 197 -6.21 -11.32 -6.45
CA ILE A 197 -5.13 -11.28 -7.45
C ILE A 197 -4.64 -12.70 -7.79
N PHE A 198 -4.45 -13.56 -6.76
CA PHE A 198 -3.84 -14.87 -6.94
C PHE A 198 -4.83 -15.98 -7.26
N ASN A 199 -6.04 -15.94 -6.72
CA ASN A 199 -6.99 -17.06 -6.82
C ASN A 199 -8.17 -16.81 -7.75
N LEU A 200 -8.48 -15.55 -8.10
CA LEU A 200 -9.61 -15.25 -8.99
C LEU A 200 -9.47 -15.93 -10.38
N PRO A 201 -8.30 -15.93 -11.05
CA PRO A 201 -8.14 -16.61 -12.34
C PRO A 201 -8.48 -18.11 -12.26
N PHE A 202 -8.03 -18.79 -11.19
CA PHE A 202 -8.31 -20.23 -10.99
C PHE A 202 -9.78 -20.50 -10.67
N LEU A 203 -10.43 -19.61 -9.91
CA LEU A 203 -11.87 -19.71 -9.66
C LEU A 203 -12.67 -19.57 -10.95
N MET A 204 -12.31 -18.61 -11.81
CA MET A 204 -12.96 -18.39 -13.10
C MET A 204 -12.75 -19.56 -14.05
N GLU A 205 -11.56 -20.13 -14.10
CA GLU A 205 -11.25 -21.31 -14.88
C GLU A 205 -12.11 -22.51 -14.44
N LYS A 206 -12.28 -22.73 -13.13
CA LYS A 206 -13.16 -23.78 -12.58
C LYS A 206 -14.60 -23.65 -13.06
N HIS A 207 -15.11 -22.44 -13.18
CA HIS A 207 -16.47 -22.15 -13.66
C HIS A 207 -16.58 -22.06 -15.18
N HIS A 208 -15.51 -22.41 -15.92
CA HIS A 208 -15.43 -22.33 -17.39
C HIS A 208 -15.65 -20.90 -17.94
N PHE A 209 -15.32 -19.88 -17.16
CA PHE A 209 -15.34 -18.50 -17.61
C PHE A 209 -14.09 -18.16 -18.43
N SER A 210 -14.19 -17.15 -19.29
CA SER A 210 -13.06 -16.75 -20.12
C SER A 210 -11.87 -16.24 -19.28
N SER A 211 -10.68 -16.77 -19.54
CA SER A 211 -9.44 -16.32 -18.86
C SER A 211 -9.10 -14.85 -19.16
N GLY A 212 -9.48 -14.33 -20.33
CA GLY A 212 -9.32 -12.90 -20.66
C GLY A 212 -10.14 -11.99 -19.73
N ASN A 213 -11.29 -12.44 -19.29
CA ASN A 213 -12.16 -11.69 -18.39
C ASN A 213 -11.60 -11.62 -16.95
N SER A 214 -10.78 -12.60 -16.54
CA SER A 214 -10.11 -12.53 -15.23
C SER A 214 -9.18 -11.31 -15.13
N GLY A 215 -8.42 -11.03 -16.19
CA GLY A 215 -7.57 -9.84 -16.26
C GLY A 215 -8.37 -8.54 -16.20
N LEU A 216 -9.52 -8.49 -16.88
CA LEU A 216 -10.43 -7.33 -16.82
C LEU A 216 -10.98 -7.11 -15.40
N MET A 217 -11.38 -8.18 -14.71
CA MET A 217 -11.89 -8.10 -13.34
C MET A 217 -10.83 -7.66 -12.34
N ILE A 218 -9.59 -8.15 -12.48
CA ILE A 218 -8.45 -7.67 -11.69
C ILE A 218 -8.14 -6.19 -11.99
N SER A 219 -8.26 -5.76 -13.24
CA SER A 219 -8.10 -4.35 -13.60
C SER A 219 -9.19 -3.47 -12.99
N LEU A 220 -10.44 -3.93 -12.99
CA LEU A 220 -11.56 -3.26 -12.31
C LEU A 220 -11.36 -3.20 -10.79
N PHE A 221 -10.80 -4.26 -10.20
CA PHE A 221 -10.42 -4.26 -8.78
C PHE A 221 -9.38 -3.17 -8.47
N PHE A 222 -8.30 -3.03 -9.25
CA PHE A 222 -7.32 -1.95 -9.06
C PHE A 222 -7.92 -0.57 -9.33
N LEU A 223 -8.80 -0.45 -10.32
CA LEU A 223 -9.52 0.79 -10.58
C LEU A 223 -10.44 1.17 -9.40
N ALA A 224 -11.09 0.18 -8.78
CA ALA A 224 -11.91 0.38 -7.59
C ALA A 224 -11.08 0.80 -6.37
N ILE A 225 -9.84 0.31 -6.21
CA ILE A 225 -8.90 0.80 -5.17
C ILE A 225 -8.55 2.28 -5.41
N THR A 226 -8.46 2.69 -6.67
CA THR A 226 -8.13 4.07 -7.06
C THR A 226 -9.21 5.07 -6.67
N ALA A 227 -10.48 4.72 -6.84
CA ALA A 227 -11.61 5.63 -6.71
C ALA A 227 -11.72 6.33 -5.33
N PRO A 228 -11.62 5.65 -4.18
CA PRO A 228 -11.68 6.29 -2.87
C PRO A 228 -10.54 7.28 -2.61
N GLY A 229 -9.39 7.07 -3.23
CA GLY A 229 -8.21 7.90 -3.00
C GLY A 229 -8.41 9.37 -3.39
N PHE A 230 -9.28 9.66 -4.35
CA PHE A 230 -9.61 11.04 -4.76
C PHE A 230 -10.53 11.78 -3.80
N CYS A 231 -11.30 11.06 -2.97
CA CYS A 231 -12.29 11.64 -2.07
C CYS A 231 -12.20 11.09 -0.64
N LEU A 232 -11.01 10.59 -0.25
CA LEU A 232 -10.79 9.94 1.03
C LEU A 232 -11.13 10.84 2.22
N ASP A 233 -10.77 12.11 2.17
CA ASP A 233 -11.10 13.13 3.16
C ASP A 233 -12.61 13.23 3.40
N LYS A 234 -13.41 13.25 2.33
CA LYS A 234 -14.87 13.31 2.40
C LYS A 234 -15.47 12.01 2.95
N ILE A 235 -14.93 10.85 2.52
CA ILE A 235 -15.37 9.54 3.01
C ILE A 235 -15.12 9.42 4.51
N VAL A 236 -13.93 9.80 4.97
CA VAL A 236 -13.57 9.75 6.39
C VAL A 236 -14.42 10.75 7.20
N ALA A 237 -14.66 11.94 6.68
CA ALA A 237 -15.53 12.92 7.32
C ALA A 237 -16.99 12.45 7.43
N LEU A 238 -17.50 11.72 6.43
CA LEU A 238 -18.87 11.19 6.41
C LEU A 238 -19.02 9.98 7.37
N LEU A 239 -18.11 9.02 7.29
CA LEU A 239 -18.17 7.76 8.05
C LEU A 239 -17.60 7.88 9.48
N LYS A 240 -16.81 8.94 9.73
CA LYS A 240 -16.17 9.24 11.03
C LYS A 240 -15.41 8.03 11.59
N GLY A 241 -15.56 7.75 12.92
CA GLY A 241 -14.85 6.67 13.59
C GLY A 241 -15.22 5.24 13.19
N ARG A 242 -16.08 5.05 12.17
CA ARG A 242 -16.47 3.72 11.67
C ARG A 242 -15.96 3.43 10.26
N THR A 243 -15.12 4.29 9.71
CA THR A 243 -14.66 4.17 8.31
C THR A 243 -14.03 2.80 8.04
N LYS A 244 -13.12 2.32 8.88
CA LYS A 244 -12.50 1.00 8.71
C LYS A 244 -13.49 -0.15 8.84
N ALA A 245 -14.47 -0.07 9.73
CA ALA A 245 -15.50 -1.10 9.89
C ALA A 245 -16.37 -1.19 8.62
N TYR A 246 -16.83 -0.07 8.07
CA TYR A 246 -17.61 -0.07 6.81
C TYR A 246 -16.77 -0.53 5.61
N SER A 247 -15.49 -0.21 5.59
CA SER A 247 -14.59 -0.70 4.55
C SER A 247 -14.40 -2.22 4.62
N LEU A 248 -14.26 -2.78 5.83
CA LEU A 248 -14.22 -4.23 6.04
C LEU A 248 -15.54 -4.91 5.65
N LEU A 249 -16.68 -4.28 5.96
CA LEU A 249 -17.98 -4.77 5.52
C LEU A 249 -18.10 -4.81 3.99
N SER A 250 -17.64 -3.76 3.31
CA SER A 250 -17.56 -3.72 1.84
C SER A 250 -16.71 -4.88 1.29
N MET A 251 -15.53 -5.13 1.90
CA MET A 251 -14.67 -6.26 1.50
C MET A 251 -15.35 -7.60 1.74
N ALA A 252 -16.01 -7.79 2.88
CA ALA A 252 -16.74 -9.03 3.20
C ALA A 252 -17.88 -9.29 2.21
N LEU A 253 -18.68 -8.27 1.91
CA LEU A 253 -19.74 -8.37 0.90
C LEU A 253 -19.17 -8.66 -0.49
N GLY A 254 -18.04 -8.05 -0.85
CA GLY A 254 -17.37 -8.30 -2.11
C GLY A 254 -16.88 -9.74 -2.24
N LEU A 255 -16.21 -10.27 -1.21
CA LEU A 255 -15.75 -11.67 -1.18
C LEU A 255 -16.92 -12.65 -1.19
N LEU A 256 -18.02 -12.33 -0.49
CA LEU A 256 -19.25 -13.13 -0.52
C LEU A 256 -19.81 -13.20 -1.94
N LEU A 257 -19.92 -12.06 -2.63
CA LEU A 257 -20.41 -12.03 -4.02
C LEU A 257 -19.52 -12.84 -4.96
N ILE A 258 -18.20 -12.77 -4.82
CA ILE A 258 -17.27 -13.58 -5.63
C ILE A 258 -17.48 -15.08 -5.36
N TRP A 259 -17.64 -15.46 -4.08
CA TRP A 259 -17.79 -16.87 -3.70
C TRP A 259 -19.10 -17.48 -4.19
N ILE A 260 -20.23 -16.77 -4.04
CA ILE A 260 -21.56 -17.29 -4.42
C ILE A 260 -21.89 -17.06 -5.90
N ALA A 261 -20.98 -16.48 -6.70
CA ALA A 261 -21.25 -16.06 -8.07
C ALA A 261 -21.60 -17.25 -8.99
N PRO A 262 -22.87 -17.47 -9.36
CA PRO A 262 -23.25 -18.49 -10.35
C PRO A 262 -23.00 -18.04 -11.79
N ILE A 263 -22.77 -16.76 -12.01
CA ILE A 263 -22.53 -16.11 -13.30
C ILE A 263 -21.37 -15.12 -13.21
N GLU A 264 -20.64 -15.01 -14.29
CA GLU A 264 -19.45 -14.17 -14.39
C GLU A 264 -19.70 -12.70 -14.01
N TRP A 265 -20.83 -12.13 -14.40
CA TRP A 265 -21.19 -10.74 -14.15
C TRP A 265 -21.32 -10.38 -12.66
N LEU A 266 -21.58 -11.36 -11.79
CA LEU A 266 -21.69 -11.14 -10.34
C LEU A 266 -20.31 -10.99 -9.67
N ILE A 267 -19.23 -11.46 -10.30
CA ILE A 267 -17.86 -11.31 -9.81
C ILE A 267 -17.41 -9.84 -9.92
N ILE A 268 -17.89 -9.10 -10.93
CA ILE A 268 -17.53 -7.70 -11.16
C ILE A 268 -17.84 -6.83 -9.93
N PRO A 269 -19.11 -6.73 -9.44
CA PRO A 269 -19.39 -5.94 -8.24
C PRO A 269 -18.66 -6.48 -7.01
N GLY A 270 -18.39 -7.79 -6.93
CA GLY A 270 -17.56 -8.37 -5.88
C GLY A 270 -16.16 -7.79 -5.87
N CYS A 271 -15.47 -7.78 -7.00
CA CYS A 271 -14.14 -7.19 -7.15
C CYS A 271 -14.13 -5.68 -6.84
N ILE A 272 -15.15 -4.96 -7.29
CA ILE A 272 -15.30 -3.53 -7.02
C ILE A 272 -15.44 -3.28 -5.51
N LEU A 273 -16.30 -4.01 -4.81
CA LEU A 273 -16.51 -3.84 -3.37
C LEU A 273 -15.27 -4.15 -2.54
N VAL A 274 -14.52 -5.21 -2.89
CA VAL A 274 -13.23 -5.52 -2.24
C VAL A 274 -12.23 -4.37 -2.48
N GLY A 275 -12.12 -3.90 -3.72
CA GLY A 275 -11.22 -2.82 -4.10
C GLY A 275 -11.54 -1.51 -3.38
N LEU A 276 -12.81 -1.10 -3.33
CA LEU A 276 -13.25 0.09 -2.60
C LEU A 276 -12.89 0.02 -1.10
N GLY A 277 -13.14 -1.13 -0.46
CA GLY A 277 -12.80 -1.32 0.94
C GLY A 277 -11.30 -1.18 1.21
N TYR A 278 -10.47 -1.83 0.41
CA TYR A 278 -9.00 -1.74 0.54
C TYR A 278 -8.46 -0.35 0.23
N GLY A 279 -8.99 0.31 -0.81
CA GLY A 279 -8.58 1.65 -1.22
C GLY A 279 -8.83 2.74 -0.17
N ILE A 280 -9.74 2.50 0.79
CA ILE A 280 -9.95 3.36 1.96
C ILE A 280 -8.97 3.00 3.08
N ILE A 281 -8.83 1.72 3.42
CA ILE A 281 -8.05 1.27 4.59
C ILE A 281 -6.57 1.56 4.42
N GLN A 282 -5.99 1.28 3.25
CA GLN A 282 -4.55 1.40 3.02
C GLN A 282 -3.99 2.80 3.33
N PRO A 283 -4.49 3.89 2.74
CA PRO A 283 -3.96 5.22 3.03
C PRO A 283 -4.25 5.69 4.46
N MET A 284 -5.35 5.25 5.06
CA MET A 284 -5.66 5.53 6.47
C MET A 284 -4.66 4.86 7.42
N LEU A 285 -4.18 3.66 7.10
CA LEU A 285 -3.14 3.00 7.87
C LEU A 285 -1.81 3.75 7.81
N TYR A 286 -1.47 4.29 6.65
CA TYR A 286 -0.27 5.12 6.52
C TYR A 286 -0.38 6.39 7.37
N ASP A 287 -1.52 7.07 7.35
CA ASP A 287 -1.74 8.24 8.21
C ASP A 287 -1.66 7.87 9.70
N LYS A 288 -2.33 6.80 10.13
CA LYS A 288 -2.24 6.32 11.52
C LYS A 288 -0.82 5.95 11.92
N THR A 289 -0.03 5.38 11.02
CA THR A 289 1.37 5.04 11.28
C THR A 289 2.19 6.28 11.60
N THR A 290 1.94 7.39 10.92
CA THR A 290 2.67 8.64 11.21
C THR A 290 2.40 9.18 12.61
N GLN A 291 1.28 8.81 13.22
CA GLN A 291 0.92 9.21 14.59
C GLN A 291 1.59 8.35 15.67
N THR A 292 2.25 7.24 15.29
CA THR A 292 2.92 6.32 16.24
C THR A 292 4.38 6.66 16.49
N ALA A 293 4.96 7.60 15.75
CA ALA A 293 6.39 7.89 15.79
C ALA A 293 6.67 9.40 15.77
N LEU A 294 7.80 9.78 16.35
CA LEU A 294 8.34 11.12 16.19
C LEU A 294 8.60 11.45 14.71
N PRO A 295 8.52 12.71 14.28
CA PRO A 295 8.68 13.11 12.87
C PRO A 295 9.96 12.55 12.22
N GLN A 296 11.06 12.50 12.96
CA GLN A 296 12.34 11.96 12.49
C GLN A 296 12.31 10.44 12.25
N LYS A 297 11.41 9.71 12.91
CA LYS A 297 11.28 8.22 12.83
C LYS A 297 10.05 7.75 12.08
N THR A 298 9.25 8.66 11.57
CA THR A 298 8.02 8.34 10.85
C THR A 298 8.30 7.47 9.62
N THR A 299 9.37 7.75 8.86
CA THR A 299 9.75 6.95 7.69
C THR A 299 10.10 5.52 8.10
N LEU A 300 10.78 5.33 9.24
CA LEU A 300 11.07 4.00 9.77
C LEU A 300 9.80 3.26 10.21
N ALA A 301 8.87 3.94 10.88
CA ALA A 301 7.58 3.35 11.26
C ALA A 301 6.76 2.92 10.03
N LEU A 302 6.70 3.77 9.01
CA LEU A 302 6.09 3.42 7.72
C LEU A 302 6.79 2.23 7.06
N ALA A 303 8.12 2.16 7.13
CA ALA A 303 8.88 1.02 6.60
C ALA A 303 8.48 -0.30 7.26
N PHE A 304 8.29 -0.34 8.59
CA PHE A 304 7.82 -1.53 9.30
C PHE A 304 6.42 -1.96 8.85
N VAL A 305 5.49 -1.02 8.73
CA VAL A 305 4.12 -1.31 8.28
C VAL A 305 4.11 -1.83 6.85
N MET A 306 4.86 -1.17 5.94
CA MET A 306 4.95 -1.59 4.54
C MET A 306 5.67 -2.93 4.36
N MET A 307 6.65 -3.24 5.20
CA MET A 307 7.28 -4.56 5.22
C MET A 307 6.24 -5.67 5.43
N MET A 308 5.25 -5.47 6.32
CA MET A 308 4.20 -6.46 6.56
C MET A 308 3.32 -6.70 5.33
N ASN A 309 3.09 -5.68 4.50
CA ASN A 309 2.40 -5.85 3.23
C ASN A 309 3.15 -6.83 2.30
N TYR A 310 4.44 -6.62 2.10
CA TYR A 310 5.25 -7.50 1.23
C TYR A 310 5.43 -8.90 1.85
N LEU A 311 5.51 -8.98 3.16
CA LEU A 311 5.58 -10.26 3.88
C LEU A 311 4.27 -11.05 3.71
N ALA A 312 3.11 -10.39 3.80
CA ALA A 312 1.81 -11.02 3.58
C ALA A 312 1.67 -11.54 2.14
N ILE A 313 2.09 -10.75 1.14
CA ILE A 313 2.10 -11.18 -0.27
C ILE A 313 3.03 -12.38 -0.47
N LEU A 314 4.24 -12.34 0.10
CA LEU A 314 5.22 -13.43 -0.01
C LEU A 314 4.74 -14.73 0.64
N LEU A 315 4.12 -14.63 1.81
CA LEU A 315 3.66 -15.78 2.58
C LEU A 315 2.30 -16.32 2.10
N TYR A 316 1.54 -15.55 1.32
CA TYR A 316 0.19 -15.90 0.90
C TYR A 316 0.08 -17.31 0.29
N PRO A 317 0.89 -17.69 -0.74
CA PRO A 317 0.77 -19.03 -1.32
C PRO A 317 1.13 -20.13 -0.33
N PHE A 318 2.17 -19.94 0.51
CA PHE A 318 2.59 -20.93 1.49
C PHE A 318 1.52 -21.17 2.58
N ILE A 319 0.89 -20.09 3.05
CA ILE A 319 -0.21 -20.19 4.01
C ILE A 319 -1.43 -20.85 3.34
N GLY A 320 -1.73 -20.50 2.10
CA GLY A 320 -2.81 -21.10 1.31
C GLY A 320 -2.63 -22.61 1.15
N ASP A 321 -1.46 -23.05 0.71
CA ASP A 321 -1.12 -24.47 0.54
C ASP A 321 -1.19 -25.22 1.87
N PHE A 322 -0.67 -24.63 2.94
CA PHE A 322 -0.72 -25.21 4.28
C PHE A 322 -2.17 -25.38 4.78
N LEU A 323 -3.01 -24.36 4.59
CA LEU A 323 -4.42 -24.42 4.98
C LEU A 323 -5.18 -25.47 4.16
N GLN A 324 -4.98 -25.54 2.86
CA GLN A 324 -5.59 -26.56 2.01
C GLN A 324 -5.17 -27.98 2.43
N TRP A 325 -3.91 -28.14 2.82
CA TRP A 325 -3.41 -29.42 3.36
C TRP A 325 -4.08 -29.77 4.71
N VAL A 326 -4.19 -28.82 5.65
CA VAL A 326 -4.82 -29.03 6.97
C VAL A 326 -6.29 -29.39 6.84
N PHE A 327 -7.02 -28.71 5.95
CA PHE A 327 -8.47 -28.93 5.73
C PHE A 327 -8.75 -30.02 4.69
N HIS A 328 -7.73 -30.69 4.17
CA HIS A 328 -7.82 -31.75 3.17
C HIS A 328 -8.68 -31.35 1.96
N THR A 329 -8.57 -30.11 1.48
CA THR A 329 -9.36 -29.57 0.38
C THR A 329 -8.46 -29.02 -0.74
N GLN A 330 -8.87 -29.24 -2.00
CA GLN A 330 -8.24 -28.63 -3.18
C GLN A 330 -9.22 -27.71 -3.92
N SER A 331 -10.31 -27.31 -3.24
CA SER A 331 -11.31 -26.43 -3.86
C SER A 331 -10.76 -25.04 -4.12
N GLN A 332 -10.98 -24.54 -5.34
CA GLN A 332 -10.62 -23.17 -5.72
C GLN A 332 -11.48 -22.10 -5.01
N GLU A 333 -12.59 -22.51 -4.40
CA GLU A 333 -13.45 -21.64 -3.60
C GLU A 333 -12.94 -21.46 -2.16
N PHE A 334 -12.20 -22.46 -1.64
CA PHE A 334 -11.74 -22.48 -0.26
C PHE A 334 -10.97 -21.22 0.14
N PRO A 335 -10.03 -20.68 -0.65
CA PRO A 335 -9.34 -19.43 -0.32
C PRO A 335 -10.30 -18.24 -0.13
N PHE A 336 -11.36 -18.15 -0.93
CA PHE A 336 -12.36 -17.07 -0.81
C PHE A 336 -13.21 -17.22 0.46
N ILE A 337 -13.66 -18.43 0.77
CA ILE A 337 -14.42 -18.73 2.02
C ILE A 337 -13.57 -18.39 3.25
N PHE A 338 -12.31 -18.84 3.26
CA PHE A 338 -11.41 -18.62 4.39
C PHE A 338 -11.13 -17.12 4.59
N ASN A 339 -10.83 -16.38 3.51
CA ASN A 339 -10.64 -14.94 3.58
C ASN A 339 -11.92 -14.18 3.96
N LEU A 340 -13.09 -14.65 3.53
CA LEU A 340 -14.38 -14.11 3.96
C LEU A 340 -14.56 -14.25 5.47
N LEU A 341 -14.27 -15.42 6.04
CA LEU A 341 -14.35 -15.65 7.50
C LEU A 341 -13.40 -14.75 8.28
N ILE A 342 -12.15 -14.59 7.81
CA ILE A 342 -11.19 -13.66 8.41
C ILE A 342 -11.73 -12.22 8.34
N THR A 343 -12.27 -11.81 7.19
CA THR A 343 -12.79 -10.45 6.99
C THR A 343 -13.98 -10.17 7.91
N VAL A 344 -14.91 -11.10 8.03
CA VAL A 344 -16.07 -11.00 8.96
C VAL A 344 -15.59 -10.94 10.40
N GLY A 345 -14.65 -11.80 10.81
CA GLY A 345 -14.05 -11.75 12.14
C GLY A 345 -13.38 -10.41 12.44
N THR A 346 -12.61 -9.90 11.48
CA THR A 346 -11.93 -8.59 11.58
C THR A 346 -12.94 -7.44 11.62
N PHE A 347 -14.06 -7.54 10.87
CA PHE A 347 -15.15 -6.57 10.92
C PHE A 347 -15.79 -6.50 12.32
N PHE A 348 -16.12 -7.65 12.92
CA PHE A 348 -16.69 -7.67 14.27
C PHE A 348 -15.71 -7.14 15.31
N TRP A 349 -14.43 -7.45 15.17
CA TRP A 349 -13.37 -6.89 16.02
C TRP A 349 -13.30 -5.37 15.88
N ALA A 350 -13.26 -4.84 14.65
CA ALA A 350 -13.25 -3.41 14.38
C ALA A 350 -14.49 -2.69 14.92
N TYR A 351 -15.66 -3.32 14.79
CA TYR A 351 -16.92 -2.76 15.29
C TYR A 351 -16.95 -2.68 16.82
N ARG A 352 -16.44 -3.71 17.50
CA ARG A 352 -16.39 -3.77 18.97
C ARG A 352 -15.32 -2.85 19.55
N CYS A 353 -14.18 -2.76 18.91
CA CYS A 353 -13.01 -2.01 19.38
C CYS A 353 -12.89 -0.61 18.75
N ARG A 354 -14.00 -0.01 18.34
CA ARG A 354 -14.04 1.27 17.61
C ARG A 354 -13.35 2.44 18.31
N ASP A 355 -13.25 2.41 19.64
CA ASP A 355 -12.66 3.47 20.45
C ASP A 355 -11.15 3.27 20.69
N THR A 356 -10.57 2.15 20.20
CA THR A 356 -9.14 1.89 20.30
C THR A 356 -8.36 2.73 19.28
N PHE A 357 -7.07 2.92 19.53
CA PHE A 357 -6.18 3.69 18.63
C PHE A 357 -6.29 3.21 17.17
N LEU A 358 -6.31 1.90 16.94
CA LEU A 358 -6.33 1.30 15.60
C LEU A 358 -7.60 1.66 14.80
N PHE A 359 -8.78 1.67 15.45
CA PHE A 359 -10.07 1.82 14.78
C PHE A 359 -10.72 3.20 14.97
N ASN A 360 -10.18 4.03 15.86
CA ASN A 360 -10.66 5.40 16.05
C ASN A 360 -10.18 6.29 14.89
N ASP A 361 -11.07 6.57 13.96
CA ASP A 361 -10.79 7.34 12.73
C ASP A 361 -11.23 8.81 12.81
N GLN A 362 -11.41 9.36 14.03
CA GLN A 362 -11.70 10.77 14.17
C GLN A 362 -10.47 11.57 13.71
N LEU A 363 -10.66 12.37 12.66
CA LEU A 363 -9.70 13.39 12.25
C LEU A 363 -9.71 14.47 13.35
N LYS A 364 -8.66 14.53 14.16
CA LYS A 364 -8.41 15.62 15.09
C LYS A 364 -7.68 16.74 14.38
#